data_cf5f68efcc9de2b8ac13c36f298b9c21
#
_entry.id   cf5f68efcc9de2b8ac13c36f298b9c21
#
_cell.length_a   1.000
_cell.length_b   1.000
_cell.length_c   1.000
_cell.angle_alpha   90.00
_cell.angle_beta   90.00
_cell.angle_gamma   90.00
#
_symmetry.space_group_name_H-M   'P 1'
#
loop_
_entity.id
_entity.type
_entity.pdbx_description
1 polymer ?
#
loop_
_entity_poly.entity_id
_entity_poly.type
_entity_poly.pdbx_seq_one_letter_code
_entity_poly.pdbx_strand_id
1 'polypeptide(L)'
;MATLKKKFHSFKSKITAEVRSLSRRQRRLLLLDVLLIGLVAAFYILFFVPRDGAAMFQMATQRSRRITSCVQDMSLKTELEISSGDIAFSQKKKSAAEKCPVHIRVEMKQGEGGAKINRTTKVTLNGKTSSFKTLSYYDAEQKILFSRKSSEWSRKENQANEVPDVQTILKLNEDALQNSAFAKTDRGYEVRIPAEQVGVSPIAPLLRDDENTEIAGGEFCFVFGKFSHRLMQIEGDNLMIRRNGKKAETCTIRIKFTDYNKPEPADWKVPEKIRKSAEAPAEDTKTAKSYLLSQTELKKEERDCYVVGEDFPAGKYITGKRTGEGIITCLRHSDAKVRFEYHCGYGYYAVDNYKSGREVTLENGDRIMLSGKKLAIRFRKK
;
A
#
# COMPACT_ATOMS: atom_id res chain seq x y z
N MET A 1 31.79 -20.24 -31.77
CA MET A 1 32.08 -18.99 -32.54
C MET A 1 32.45 -19.23 -34.00
N ALA A 2 33.23 -20.24 -34.35
CA ALA A 2 33.65 -20.50 -35.74
C ALA A 2 32.48 -20.79 -36.70
N THR A 3 31.45 -21.48 -36.30
CA THR A 3 30.28 -21.86 -37.10
C THR A 3 29.40 -20.66 -37.49
N LEU A 4 29.27 -19.67 -36.62
CA LEU A 4 28.53 -18.42 -36.86
C LEU A 4 29.27 -17.54 -37.87
N LYS A 5 30.61 -17.45 -37.78
CA LYS A 5 31.45 -16.72 -38.76
C LYS A 5 31.36 -17.34 -40.17
N LYS A 6 31.36 -18.67 -40.28
CA LYS A 6 31.19 -19.36 -41.57
C LYS A 6 29.82 -19.13 -42.20
N LYS A 7 28.74 -19.19 -41.41
CA LYS A 7 27.37 -18.88 -41.87
C LYS A 7 27.24 -17.43 -42.31
N PHE A 8 27.85 -16.50 -41.58
CA PHE A 8 27.84 -15.07 -41.95
C PHE A 8 28.60 -14.78 -43.21
N HIS A 9 29.74 -15.45 -43.44
CA HIS A 9 30.53 -15.33 -44.69
C HIS A 9 29.79 -15.91 -45.89
N SER A 10 29.15 -17.07 -45.76
CA SER A 10 28.33 -17.68 -46.81
C SER A 10 27.11 -16.81 -47.17
N PHE A 11 26.46 -16.21 -46.14
CA PHE A 11 25.34 -15.29 -46.34
C PHE A 11 25.78 -14.01 -47.07
N LYS A 12 26.91 -13.42 -46.65
CA LYS A 12 27.50 -12.23 -47.30
C LYS A 12 27.87 -12.47 -48.76
N SER A 13 28.44 -13.63 -49.09
CA SER A 13 28.80 -13.97 -50.48
C SER A 13 27.58 -14.17 -51.36
N LYS A 14 26.51 -14.80 -50.88
CA LYS A 14 25.25 -14.95 -51.61
C LYS A 14 24.59 -13.62 -51.92
N ILE A 15 24.44 -12.75 -50.90
CA ILE A 15 23.89 -11.40 -51.12
C ILE A 15 24.70 -10.59 -52.09
N THR A 16 26.04 -10.67 -52.03
CA THR A 16 26.92 -9.94 -52.95
C THR A 16 26.76 -10.43 -54.39
N ALA A 17 26.57 -11.73 -54.59
CA ALA A 17 26.33 -12.31 -55.91
C ALA A 17 24.97 -11.89 -56.48
N GLU A 18 23.90 -11.94 -55.67
CA GLU A 18 22.57 -11.49 -56.09
C GLU A 18 22.52 -9.98 -56.38
N VAL A 19 23.16 -9.14 -55.57
CA VAL A 19 23.23 -7.70 -55.82
C VAL A 19 24.01 -7.39 -57.12
N ARG A 20 25.03 -8.20 -57.46
CA ARG A 20 25.77 -8.06 -58.70
C ARG A 20 24.94 -8.43 -59.93
N SER A 21 24.01 -9.33 -59.85
CA SER A 21 23.12 -9.73 -60.93
C SER A 21 22.02 -8.73 -61.26
N LEU A 22 21.75 -7.77 -60.36
CA LEU A 22 20.73 -6.75 -60.54
C LEU A 22 21.12 -5.71 -61.60
N SER A 23 20.17 -5.23 -62.39
CA SER A 23 20.34 -4.12 -63.31
C SER A 23 20.71 -2.82 -62.56
N ARG A 24 21.31 -1.85 -63.25
CA ARG A 24 21.69 -0.55 -62.65
C ARG A 24 20.49 0.15 -61.98
N ARG A 25 19.29 0.02 -62.52
CA ARG A 25 18.06 0.61 -62.00
C ARG A 25 17.64 -0.09 -60.71
N GLN A 26 17.69 -1.41 -60.68
CA GLN A 26 17.36 -2.21 -59.50
C GLN A 26 18.34 -1.98 -58.33
N ARG A 27 19.66 -1.83 -58.65
CA ARG A 27 20.65 -1.49 -57.61
C ARG A 27 20.41 -0.11 -56.98
N ARG A 28 20.00 0.88 -57.82
CA ARG A 28 19.64 2.22 -57.28
C ARG A 28 18.40 2.18 -56.39
N LEU A 29 17.37 1.41 -56.78
CA LEU A 29 16.17 1.21 -55.94
C LEU A 29 16.51 0.52 -54.62
N LEU A 30 17.29 -0.54 -54.65
CA LEU A 30 17.74 -1.26 -53.46
C LEU A 30 18.57 -0.37 -52.52
N LEU A 31 19.43 0.50 -53.06
CA LEU A 31 20.17 1.48 -52.28
C LEU A 31 19.22 2.52 -51.62
N LEU A 32 18.20 2.98 -52.35
CA LEU A 32 17.19 3.89 -51.81
C LEU A 32 16.39 3.23 -50.68
N ASP A 33 16.00 1.95 -50.86
CA ASP A 33 15.27 1.20 -49.81
C ASP A 33 16.13 1.01 -48.55
N VAL A 34 17.40 0.64 -48.72
CA VAL A 34 18.34 0.51 -47.58
C VAL A 34 18.56 1.84 -46.89
N LEU A 35 18.67 2.94 -47.64
CA LEU A 35 18.83 4.29 -47.11
C LEU A 35 17.55 4.72 -46.37
N LEU A 36 16.37 4.43 -46.90
CA LEU A 36 15.07 4.71 -46.28
C LEU A 36 14.91 3.92 -44.97
N ILE A 37 15.22 2.62 -44.99
CA ILE A 37 15.21 1.77 -43.80
C ILE A 37 16.19 2.32 -42.75
N GLY A 38 17.39 2.73 -43.17
CA GLY A 38 18.37 3.35 -42.28
C GLY A 38 17.89 4.65 -41.65
N LEU A 39 17.25 5.51 -42.45
CA LEU A 39 16.63 6.75 -41.97
C LEU A 39 15.50 6.48 -40.98
N VAL A 40 14.60 5.55 -41.30
CA VAL A 40 13.51 5.15 -40.40
C VAL A 40 14.06 4.57 -39.11
N ALA A 41 15.08 3.71 -39.17
CA ALA A 41 15.73 3.15 -37.97
C ALA A 41 16.44 4.23 -37.16
N ALA A 42 17.15 5.17 -37.81
CA ALA A 42 17.78 6.29 -37.12
C ALA A 42 16.74 7.20 -36.46
N PHE A 43 15.64 7.52 -37.15
CA PHE A 43 14.53 8.28 -36.62
C PHE A 43 13.91 7.56 -35.41
N TYR A 44 13.67 6.25 -35.49
CA TYR A 44 13.14 5.45 -34.39
C TYR A 44 14.07 5.50 -33.15
N ILE A 45 15.39 5.32 -33.38
CA ILE A 45 16.37 5.37 -32.27
C ILE A 45 16.39 6.76 -31.62
N LEU A 46 16.38 7.82 -32.44
CA LEU A 46 16.48 9.19 -31.96
C LEU A 46 15.25 9.64 -31.16
N PHE A 47 14.06 9.22 -31.57
CA PHE A 47 12.80 9.73 -31.02
C PHE A 47 12.02 8.74 -30.13
N PHE A 48 12.30 7.44 -30.22
CA PHE A 48 11.54 6.41 -29.51
C PHE A 48 12.37 5.56 -28.54
N VAL A 49 13.69 5.73 -28.51
CA VAL A 49 14.55 5.02 -27.54
C VAL A 49 14.99 6.01 -26.48
N PRO A 50 14.61 5.82 -25.22
CA PRO A 50 15.05 6.71 -24.15
C PRO A 50 16.56 6.60 -23.95
N ARG A 51 17.23 7.73 -23.73
CA ARG A 51 18.69 7.82 -23.55
C ARG A 51 19.09 7.76 -22.08
N ASP A 52 18.22 8.21 -21.21
CA ASP A 52 18.43 8.35 -19.77
C ASP A 52 17.11 8.20 -19.01
N GLY A 53 17.18 8.29 -17.67
CA GLY A 53 16.03 8.19 -16.78
C GLY A 53 15.00 9.29 -17.02
N ALA A 54 15.43 10.52 -17.23
CA ALA A 54 14.55 11.66 -17.45
C ALA A 54 13.72 11.49 -18.75
N ALA A 55 14.38 11.12 -19.86
CA ALA A 55 13.72 10.82 -21.12
C ALA A 55 12.72 9.66 -20.97
N MET A 56 13.07 8.62 -20.19
CA MET A 56 12.19 7.49 -19.94
C MET A 56 10.92 7.93 -19.17
N PHE A 57 11.07 8.72 -18.11
CA PHE A 57 9.94 9.25 -17.35
C PHE A 57 9.06 10.19 -18.19
N GLN A 58 9.67 11.03 -19.03
CA GLN A 58 8.93 11.89 -19.95
C GLN A 58 8.08 11.07 -20.93
N MET A 59 8.65 10.04 -21.54
CA MET A 59 7.92 9.13 -22.44
C MET A 59 6.81 8.38 -21.71
N ALA A 60 7.07 7.88 -20.49
CA ALA A 60 6.09 7.20 -19.66
C ALA A 60 4.95 8.13 -19.29
N THR A 61 5.22 9.37 -18.91
CA THR A 61 4.23 10.40 -18.59
C THR A 61 3.34 10.70 -19.79
N GLN A 62 3.91 10.86 -20.98
CA GLN A 62 3.12 11.06 -22.21
C GLN A 62 2.23 9.85 -22.50
N ARG A 63 2.71 8.63 -22.32
CA ARG A 63 1.93 7.41 -22.51
C ARG A 63 0.85 7.23 -21.45
N SER A 64 1.11 7.66 -20.21
CA SER A 64 0.15 7.57 -19.10
C SER A 64 -1.07 8.48 -19.27
N ARG A 65 -0.96 9.57 -20.03
CA ARG A 65 -2.11 10.46 -20.34
C ARG A 65 -3.29 9.75 -21.02
N ARG A 66 -3.04 8.60 -21.65
CA ARG A 66 -4.06 7.77 -22.30
C ARG A 66 -4.54 6.61 -21.43
N ILE A 67 -4.09 6.56 -20.19
CA ILE A 67 -4.50 5.52 -19.25
C ILE A 67 -5.71 6.05 -18.49
N THR A 68 -6.86 5.44 -18.71
CA THR A 68 -8.12 5.75 -18.03
C THR A 68 -8.35 4.83 -16.83
N SER A 69 -7.73 3.64 -16.82
CA SER A 69 -7.84 2.68 -15.72
C SER A 69 -6.66 1.72 -15.67
N CYS A 70 -6.37 1.17 -14.50
CA CYS A 70 -5.36 0.12 -14.30
C CYS A 70 -5.62 -0.68 -13.03
N VAL A 71 -4.96 -1.83 -12.94
CA VAL A 71 -4.86 -2.62 -11.70
C VAL A 71 -3.45 -2.47 -11.14
N GLN A 72 -3.35 -2.17 -9.85
CA GLN A 72 -2.09 -2.15 -9.10
C GLN A 72 -2.11 -3.30 -8.07
N ASP A 73 -1.20 -4.25 -8.19
CA ASP A 73 -0.97 -5.31 -7.19
C ASP A 73 0.30 -4.97 -6.40
N MET A 74 0.12 -4.59 -5.15
CA MET A 74 1.17 -4.09 -4.30
C MET A 74 1.44 -5.06 -3.17
N SER A 75 2.71 -5.22 -2.80
CA SER A 75 3.11 -5.98 -1.62
C SER A 75 4.20 -5.25 -0.84
N LEU A 76 4.11 -5.32 0.49
CA LEU A 76 5.12 -4.84 1.42
C LEU A 76 5.45 -5.96 2.40
N LYS A 77 6.74 -6.21 2.61
CA LYS A 77 7.25 -7.14 3.61
C LYS A 77 8.20 -6.40 4.53
N THR A 78 8.06 -6.61 5.82
CA THR A 78 8.94 -6.05 6.85
C THR A 78 8.95 -6.93 8.08
N GLU A 79 9.90 -6.70 8.96
CA GLU A 79 9.97 -7.30 10.30
C GLU A 79 9.86 -6.18 11.34
N LEU A 80 8.87 -6.30 12.21
CA LEU A 80 8.72 -5.41 13.36
C LEU A 80 9.47 -5.95 14.56
N GLU A 81 10.18 -5.09 15.25
CA GLU A 81 10.70 -5.39 16.59
C GLU A 81 9.64 -4.97 17.60
N ILE A 82 9.00 -5.95 18.25
CA ILE A 82 8.05 -5.68 19.32
C ILE A 82 8.80 -5.78 20.63
N SER A 83 8.96 -4.65 21.33
CA SER A 83 9.55 -4.66 22.67
C SER A 83 8.55 -5.21 23.69
N SER A 84 9.06 -5.90 24.70
CA SER A 84 8.22 -6.46 25.78
C SER A 84 7.43 -5.41 26.57
N GLY A 85 7.77 -4.11 26.45
CA GLY A 85 7.00 -2.97 26.97
C GLY A 85 5.79 -2.61 26.12
N ASP A 86 5.75 -3.01 24.84
CA ASP A 86 4.60 -2.78 23.95
C ASP A 86 3.53 -3.89 24.07
N ILE A 87 3.91 -5.04 24.64
CA ILE A 87 3.02 -6.15 25.01
C ILE A 87 2.85 -6.10 26.53
N ALA A 88 1.96 -5.22 26.96
CA ALA A 88 1.73 -4.94 28.39
C ALA A 88 1.10 -6.10 29.16
N PHE A 89 1.41 -7.35 28.97
CA PHE A 89 0.99 -8.42 29.87
C PHE A 89 1.46 -9.82 29.41
N SER A 90 2.75 -10.08 29.38
CA SER A 90 3.20 -11.43 29.70
C SER A 90 4.05 -11.36 30.97
N GLN A 91 3.45 -11.79 32.04
CA GLN A 91 4.19 -11.99 33.30
C GLN A 91 5.39 -12.89 33.06
N LYS A 92 6.57 -12.40 33.48
CA LYS A 92 7.83 -13.12 33.60
C LYS A 92 8.56 -13.48 32.29
N LYS A 93 9.38 -12.60 31.89
CA LYS A 93 10.81 -12.68 31.51
C LYS A 93 11.13 -11.43 30.70
N LYS A 94 12.22 -10.73 31.02
CA LYS A 94 12.91 -9.83 30.09
C LYS A 94 13.28 -10.66 28.86
N SER A 95 12.37 -10.82 27.89
CA SER A 95 12.67 -11.48 26.64
C SER A 95 13.21 -10.43 25.67
N ALA A 96 14.21 -10.81 24.92
CA ALA A 96 14.72 -10.03 23.80
C ALA A 96 13.55 -9.57 22.89
N ALA A 97 13.69 -8.40 22.25
CA ALA A 97 12.72 -7.91 21.29
C ALA A 97 12.38 -9.01 20.27
N GLU A 98 11.11 -9.37 20.18
CA GLU A 98 10.67 -10.43 19.26
C GLU A 98 10.45 -9.83 17.87
N LYS A 99 11.05 -10.47 16.86
CA LYS A 99 10.84 -10.10 15.47
C LYS A 99 9.52 -10.65 14.96
N CYS A 100 8.66 -9.76 14.51
CA CYS A 100 7.34 -10.08 14.01
C CYS A 100 7.27 -9.82 12.50
N PRO A 101 7.30 -10.86 11.65
CA PRO A 101 7.12 -10.70 10.21
C PRO A 101 5.74 -10.17 9.87
N VAL A 102 5.71 -9.13 9.05
CA VAL A 102 4.49 -8.51 8.54
C VAL A 102 4.50 -8.49 7.02
N HIS A 103 3.40 -8.94 6.43
CA HIS A 103 3.17 -8.91 5.00
C HIS A 103 1.84 -8.22 4.69
N ILE A 104 1.92 -7.12 3.95
CA ILE A 104 0.76 -6.40 3.44
C ILE A 104 0.65 -6.62 1.94
N ARG A 105 -0.54 -6.98 1.48
CA ARG A 105 -0.89 -7.04 0.07
C ARG A 105 -2.08 -6.12 -0.18
N VAL A 106 -1.98 -5.30 -1.23
CA VAL A 106 -3.04 -4.41 -1.69
C VAL A 106 -3.28 -4.68 -3.17
N GLU A 107 -4.51 -5.00 -3.53
CA GLU A 107 -4.99 -4.97 -4.90
C GLU A 107 -5.85 -3.72 -5.05
N MET A 108 -5.45 -2.83 -5.93
CA MET A 108 -6.17 -1.60 -6.24
C MET A 108 -6.61 -1.59 -7.70
N LYS A 109 -7.91 -1.52 -7.92
CA LYS A 109 -8.50 -1.23 -9.23
C LYS A 109 -8.85 0.24 -9.26
N GLN A 110 -8.24 0.96 -10.19
CA GLN A 110 -8.32 2.41 -10.26
C GLN A 110 -8.75 2.85 -11.65
N GLY A 111 -9.55 3.92 -11.70
CA GLY A 111 -9.96 4.56 -12.93
C GLY A 111 -10.35 6.02 -12.70
N GLU A 112 -10.83 6.66 -13.77
CA GLU A 112 -11.30 8.02 -13.70
C GLU A 112 -12.45 8.13 -12.69
N GLY A 113 -12.26 9.01 -11.70
CA GLY A 113 -13.24 9.26 -10.64
C GLY A 113 -13.10 8.40 -9.40
N GLY A 114 -12.18 7.43 -9.32
CA GLY A 114 -12.01 6.69 -8.05
C GLY A 114 -11.16 5.43 -8.09
N ALA A 115 -11.19 4.72 -6.96
CA ALA A 115 -10.50 3.44 -6.80
C ALA A 115 -11.21 2.49 -5.83
N LYS A 116 -11.07 1.18 -6.05
CA LYS A 116 -11.44 0.12 -5.13
C LYS A 116 -10.17 -0.54 -4.62
N ILE A 117 -10.04 -0.64 -3.33
CA ILE A 117 -8.82 -1.07 -2.63
C ILE A 117 -9.14 -2.28 -1.76
N ASN A 118 -8.56 -3.43 -2.10
CA ASN A 118 -8.59 -4.65 -1.29
C ASN A 118 -7.25 -4.81 -0.58
N ARG A 119 -7.22 -4.66 0.72
CA ARG A 119 -6.00 -4.82 1.52
C ARG A 119 -6.07 -6.07 2.37
N THR A 120 -5.00 -6.85 2.36
CA THR A 120 -4.80 -8.00 3.25
C THR A 120 -3.51 -7.79 4.03
N THR A 121 -3.59 -7.78 5.35
CA THR A 121 -2.42 -7.69 6.24
C THR A 121 -2.27 -9.03 6.96
N LYS A 122 -1.11 -9.64 6.86
CA LYS A 122 -0.73 -10.86 7.60
C LYS A 122 0.37 -10.49 8.60
N VAL A 123 0.19 -10.92 9.84
CA VAL A 123 1.13 -10.70 10.93
C VAL A 123 1.42 -12.04 11.57
N THR A 124 2.69 -12.38 11.72
CA THR A 124 3.11 -13.63 12.37
C THR A 124 3.72 -13.30 13.73
N LEU A 125 3.11 -13.82 14.79
CA LEU A 125 3.56 -13.66 16.17
C LEU A 125 3.60 -15.04 16.83
N ASN A 126 4.70 -15.39 17.48
CA ASN A 126 4.88 -16.70 18.14
C ASN A 126 4.56 -17.88 17.21
N GLY A 127 4.97 -17.80 15.94
CA GLY A 127 4.68 -18.83 14.92
C GLY A 127 3.22 -18.92 14.47
N LYS A 128 2.31 -18.09 15.01
CA LYS A 128 0.91 -18.03 14.59
C LYS A 128 0.68 -16.85 13.66
N THR A 129 0.10 -17.11 12.49
CA THR A 129 -0.22 -16.07 11.52
C THR A 129 -1.69 -15.66 11.61
N SER A 130 -1.91 -14.37 11.83
CA SER A 130 -3.22 -13.73 11.76
C SER A 130 -3.37 -12.97 10.44
N SER A 131 -4.56 -13.02 9.84
CA SER A 131 -4.84 -12.36 8.56
C SER A 131 -6.06 -11.45 8.65
N PHE A 132 -5.91 -10.21 8.21
CA PHE A 132 -6.94 -9.16 8.26
C PHE A 132 -7.19 -8.65 6.85
N LYS A 133 -8.47 -8.55 6.47
CA LYS A 133 -8.89 -8.04 5.17
C LYS A 133 -9.69 -6.76 5.36
N THR A 134 -9.37 -5.73 4.60
CA THR A 134 -10.13 -4.48 4.54
C THR A 134 -10.50 -4.19 3.10
N LEU A 135 -11.70 -3.66 2.90
CA LEU A 135 -12.19 -3.16 1.62
C LEU A 135 -12.42 -1.66 1.75
N SER A 136 -11.87 -0.90 0.81
CA SER A 136 -12.06 0.55 0.75
C SER A 136 -12.44 0.97 -0.67
N TYR A 137 -13.16 2.09 -0.78
CA TYR A 137 -13.44 2.78 -2.02
C TYR A 137 -13.04 4.24 -1.88
N TYR A 138 -12.35 4.76 -2.86
CA TYR A 138 -12.02 6.18 -2.97
C TYR A 138 -12.89 6.86 -4.01
N ASP A 139 -13.51 7.97 -3.64
CA ASP A 139 -14.25 8.85 -4.53
C ASP A 139 -13.37 10.07 -4.82
N ALA A 140 -12.86 10.17 -6.05
CA ALA A 140 -11.94 11.24 -6.42
C ALA A 140 -12.63 12.60 -6.58
N GLU A 141 -13.93 12.64 -6.94
CA GLU A 141 -14.69 13.87 -7.07
C GLU A 141 -14.91 14.54 -5.71
N GLN A 142 -15.26 13.74 -4.73
CA GLN A 142 -15.52 14.20 -3.35
C GLN A 142 -14.26 14.17 -2.48
N LYS A 143 -13.17 13.54 -2.93
CA LYS A 143 -11.93 13.27 -2.15
C LYS A 143 -12.19 12.51 -0.86
N ILE A 144 -13.12 11.56 -0.90
CA ILE A 144 -13.57 10.78 0.26
C ILE A 144 -13.10 9.33 0.12
N LEU A 145 -12.53 8.80 1.20
CA LEU A 145 -12.22 7.38 1.35
C LEU A 145 -13.27 6.71 2.22
N PHE A 146 -14.00 5.76 1.66
CA PHE A 146 -14.91 4.87 2.36
C PHE A 146 -14.17 3.60 2.73
N SER A 147 -14.07 3.28 4.01
CA SER A 147 -13.36 2.09 4.50
C SER A 147 -14.28 1.23 5.33
N ARG A 148 -14.31 -0.08 5.04
CA ARG A 148 -15.08 -1.04 5.81
C ARG A 148 -14.25 -1.50 7.02
N LYS A 149 -14.72 -1.16 8.22
CA LYS A 149 -14.19 -1.67 9.47
C LYS A 149 -15.25 -2.60 10.09
N SER A 150 -14.93 -3.90 10.17
CA SER A 150 -15.89 -4.91 10.62
C SER A 150 -17.13 -5.00 9.73
N SER A 151 -18.32 -4.60 10.21
CA SER A 151 -19.58 -4.55 9.47
C SER A 151 -19.95 -3.14 8.99
N GLU A 152 -19.27 -2.10 9.50
CA GLU A 152 -19.65 -0.71 9.30
C GLU A 152 -18.72 -0.02 8.30
N TRP A 153 -19.29 0.90 7.52
CA TRP A 153 -18.54 1.78 6.63
C TRP A 153 -18.20 3.09 7.36
N SER A 154 -16.94 3.48 7.32
CA SER A 154 -16.45 4.78 7.80
C SER A 154 -16.09 5.66 6.62
N ARG A 155 -16.32 6.95 6.76
CA ARG A 155 -16.00 8.00 5.80
C ARG A 155 -14.83 8.83 6.33
N LYS A 156 -13.83 9.11 5.48
CA LYS A 156 -12.72 10.02 5.75
C LYS A 156 -12.59 11.00 4.59
N GLU A 157 -12.47 12.26 4.89
CA GLU A 157 -12.34 13.34 3.90
C GLU A 157 -10.87 13.69 3.64
N ASN A 158 -10.61 14.34 2.52
CA ASN A 158 -9.30 14.87 2.12
C ASN A 158 -8.17 13.85 1.94
N GLN A 159 -8.49 12.63 1.50
CA GLN A 159 -7.55 11.51 1.36
C GLN A 159 -6.97 11.35 -0.06
N ALA A 160 -6.85 12.43 -0.84
CA ALA A 160 -6.36 12.39 -2.23
C ALA A 160 -4.94 11.78 -2.36
N ASN A 161 -4.09 11.97 -1.34
CA ASN A 161 -2.72 11.48 -1.38
C ASN A 161 -2.59 9.97 -1.09
N GLU A 162 -3.64 9.33 -0.56
CA GLU A 162 -3.61 7.90 -0.24
C GLU A 162 -3.81 6.99 -1.45
N VAL A 163 -4.29 7.55 -2.57
CA VAL A 163 -4.63 6.78 -3.78
C VAL A 163 -4.00 7.44 -5.01
N PRO A 164 -2.65 7.42 -5.14
CA PRO A 164 -1.98 8.04 -6.26
C PRO A 164 -2.29 7.29 -7.56
N ASP A 165 -2.61 8.03 -8.60
CA ASP A 165 -2.70 7.49 -9.94
C ASP A 165 -1.30 7.34 -10.59
N VAL A 166 -1.23 6.62 -11.70
CA VAL A 166 0.03 6.41 -12.42
C VAL A 166 0.68 7.74 -12.84
N GLN A 167 -0.10 8.75 -13.19
CA GLN A 167 0.42 10.05 -13.57
C GLN A 167 1.04 10.78 -12.39
N THR A 168 0.42 10.69 -11.22
CA THR A 168 0.96 11.26 -9.97
C THR A 168 2.26 10.57 -9.56
N ILE A 169 2.33 9.24 -9.68
CA ILE A 169 3.55 8.46 -9.39
C ILE A 169 4.70 8.85 -10.32
N LEU A 170 4.42 9.19 -11.58
CA LEU A 170 5.44 9.58 -12.56
C LEU A 170 5.86 11.06 -12.47
N LYS A 171 5.22 11.88 -11.65
CA LYS A 171 5.59 13.29 -11.43
C LYS A 171 6.71 13.39 -10.39
N LEU A 172 7.93 13.09 -10.80
CA LEU A 172 9.11 13.31 -9.98
C LEU A 172 9.75 14.67 -10.32
N ASN A 173 10.52 15.20 -9.37
CA ASN A 173 11.29 16.42 -9.61
C ASN A 173 12.47 16.15 -10.55
N GLU A 174 13.00 17.19 -11.17
CA GLU A 174 14.12 17.07 -12.10
C GLU A 174 15.38 16.57 -11.42
N ASP A 175 15.65 17.01 -10.17
CA ASP A 175 16.83 16.59 -9.42
C ASP A 175 16.85 15.08 -9.17
N ALA A 176 15.69 14.48 -8.85
CA ALA A 176 15.54 13.03 -8.68
C ALA A 176 15.85 12.29 -9.98
N LEU A 177 15.42 12.83 -11.12
CA LEU A 177 15.65 12.22 -12.43
C LEU A 177 17.09 12.39 -12.92
N GLN A 178 17.73 13.51 -12.66
CA GLN A 178 19.14 13.76 -13.02
C GLN A 178 20.10 12.83 -12.25
N ASN A 179 19.78 12.51 -11.00
CA ASN A 179 20.57 11.61 -10.14
C ASN A 179 20.18 10.13 -10.28
N SER A 180 19.34 9.80 -11.26
CA SER A 180 18.88 8.43 -11.46
C SER A 180 19.89 7.58 -12.24
N ALA A 181 20.02 6.30 -11.87
CA ALA A 181 20.72 5.31 -12.67
C ALA A 181 19.76 4.71 -13.71
N PHE A 182 20.15 4.69 -14.97
CA PHE A 182 19.34 4.18 -16.08
C PHE A 182 20.00 2.96 -16.70
N ALA A 183 19.22 1.90 -16.92
CA ALA A 183 19.67 0.68 -17.58
C ALA A 183 18.60 0.08 -18.49
N LYS A 184 19.05 -0.53 -19.59
CA LYS A 184 18.22 -1.39 -20.46
C LYS A 184 18.49 -2.84 -20.10
N THR A 185 17.46 -3.54 -19.64
CA THR A 185 17.55 -4.94 -19.18
C THR A 185 16.63 -5.86 -19.98
N ASP A 186 16.62 -7.13 -19.64
CA ASP A 186 15.66 -8.07 -20.25
C ASP A 186 14.23 -7.80 -19.85
N ARG A 187 14.00 -7.21 -18.67
CA ARG A 187 12.68 -6.82 -18.19
C ARG A 187 12.14 -5.56 -18.87
N GLY A 188 13.01 -4.68 -19.37
CA GLY A 188 12.63 -3.41 -19.97
C GLY A 188 13.67 -2.32 -19.73
N TYR A 189 13.20 -1.08 -19.53
CA TYR A 189 14.03 0.02 -19.08
C TYR A 189 13.89 0.15 -17.56
N GLU A 190 14.99 0.17 -16.86
CA GLU A 190 15.04 0.33 -15.41
C GLU A 190 15.62 1.70 -15.06
N VAL A 191 14.92 2.42 -14.19
CA VAL A 191 15.38 3.69 -13.63
C VAL A 191 15.39 3.56 -12.11
N ARG A 192 16.58 3.71 -11.52
CA ARG A 192 16.81 3.61 -10.08
C ARG A 192 17.00 4.99 -9.50
N ILE A 193 16.27 5.28 -8.44
CA ILE A 193 16.23 6.61 -7.82
C ILE A 193 16.31 6.44 -6.29
N PRO A 194 17.16 7.23 -5.59
CA PRO A 194 17.16 7.26 -4.13
C PRO A 194 15.75 7.50 -3.58
N ALA A 195 15.34 6.67 -2.63
CA ALA A 195 13.94 6.63 -2.22
C ALA A 195 13.49 7.90 -1.50
N GLU A 196 14.39 8.62 -0.85
CA GLU A 196 14.10 9.92 -0.23
C GLU A 196 13.67 10.98 -1.25
N GLN A 197 14.19 10.91 -2.49
CA GLN A 197 13.85 11.84 -3.56
C GLN A 197 12.47 11.52 -4.22
N VAL A 198 12.01 10.27 -4.11
CA VAL A 198 10.70 9.84 -4.60
C VAL A 198 9.60 10.11 -3.58
N GLY A 199 9.92 9.96 -2.29
CA GLY A 199 8.97 10.10 -1.21
C GLY A 199 7.99 8.93 -1.10
N VAL A 200 6.95 9.11 -0.28
CA VAL A 200 5.98 8.05 0.07
C VAL A 200 4.88 7.83 -0.98
N SER A 201 4.72 8.73 -1.96
CA SER A 201 3.60 8.71 -2.91
C SER A 201 3.36 7.34 -3.58
N PRO A 202 4.37 6.64 -4.14
CA PRO A 202 4.12 5.37 -4.82
C PRO A 202 3.60 4.27 -3.89
N ILE A 203 3.88 4.37 -2.60
CA ILE A 203 3.60 3.34 -1.60
C ILE A 203 2.48 3.73 -0.64
N ALA A 204 1.89 4.92 -0.80
CA ALA A 204 0.84 5.43 0.07
C ALA A 204 -0.30 4.42 0.34
N PRO A 205 -0.81 3.64 -0.63
CA PRO A 205 -1.85 2.64 -0.36
C PRO A 205 -1.40 1.47 0.51
N LEU A 206 -0.08 1.24 0.63
CA LEU A 206 0.48 0.23 1.53
C LEU A 206 0.66 0.77 2.95
N LEU A 207 0.78 2.09 3.08
CA LEU A 207 0.91 2.77 4.35
C LEU A 207 -0.49 2.98 4.97
N ARG A 208 -0.56 3.16 6.26
CA ARG A 208 -1.74 3.71 6.91
C ARG A 208 -1.60 5.22 7.01
N ASP A 209 -2.72 5.85 7.20
CA ASP A 209 -3.00 7.28 7.39
C ASP A 209 -2.20 7.92 8.57
N ASP A 210 -0.90 7.87 8.51
CA ASP A 210 -0.04 8.54 9.50
C ASP A 210 0.63 9.74 8.85
N GLU A 211 0.23 10.91 9.24
CA GLU A 211 0.66 12.22 8.73
C GLU A 211 2.18 12.46 8.76
N ASN A 212 2.96 11.60 9.45
CA ASN A 212 4.40 11.78 9.65
C ASN A 212 5.23 10.57 9.22
N THR A 213 4.91 9.99 8.06
CA THR A 213 5.72 8.92 7.46
C THR A 213 6.69 9.51 6.45
N GLU A 214 7.98 9.19 6.59
CA GLU A 214 9.03 9.58 5.66
C GLU A 214 9.86 8.37 5.24
N ILE A 215 10.44 8.44 4.05
CA ILE A 215 11.43 7.48 3.60
C ILE A 215 12.80 8.04 3.98
N ALA A 216 13.53 7.29 4.80
CA ALA A 216 14.82 7.70 5.36
C ALA A 216 16.01 7.04 4.66
N GLY A 217 15.77 6.25 3.61
CA GLY A 217 16.81 5.59 2.81
C GLY A 217 16.30 4.44 1.95
N GLY A 218 17.22 3.89 1.15
CA GLY A 218 16.95 2.86 0.17
C GLY A 218 16.81 3.40 -1.25
N GLU A 219 16.34 2.56 -2.15
CA GLU A 219 16.23 2.89 -3.57
C GLU A 219 14.94 2.34 -4.15
N PHE A 220 14.30 3.10 -5.02
CA PHE A 220 13.24 2.62 -5.89
C PHE A 220 13.78 2.30 -7.29
N CYS A 221 13.40 1.13 -7.81
CA CYS A 221 13.62 0.73 -9.19
C CYS A 221 12.28 0.77 -9.94
N PHE A 222 12.15 1.69 -10.87
CA PHE A 222 11.02 1.81 -11.79
C PHE A 222 11.31 1.01 -13.06
N VAL A 223 10.44 0.06 -13.38
CA VAL A 223 10.57 -0.79 -14.56
C VAL A 223 9.53 -0.42 -15.60
N PHE A 224 9.98 -0.08 -16.79
CA PHE A 224 9.13 0.33 -17.91
C PHE A 224 9.20 -0.68 -19.05
N GLY A 225 8.09 -0.87 -19.75
CA GLY A 225 8.02 -1.80 -20.89
C GLY A 225 8.88 -1.35 -22.09
N LYS A 226 9.60 -2.28 -22.71
CA LYS A 226 10.52 -2.02 -23.84
C LYS A 226 9.88 -1.25 -25.00
N PHE A 227 8.63 -1.57 -25.32
CA PHE A 227 7.92 -1.01 -26.48
C PHE A 227 6.79 -0.07 -26.08
N SER A 228 6.14 -0.37 -24.98
CA SER A 228 5.03 0.43 -24.48
C SER A 228 5.47 1.71 -23.79
N HIS A 229 6.68 1.73 -23.23
CA HIS A 229 7.20 2.75 -22.31
C HIS A 229 6.27 3.05 -21.13
N ARG A 230 5.33 2.12 -20.82
CA ARG A 230 4.44 2.23 -19.67
C ARG A 230 5.14 1.71 -18.43
N LEU A 231 4.82 2.29 -17.29
CA LEU A 231 5.28 1.79 -15.99
C LEU A 231 4.70 0.39 -15.76
N MET A 232 5.56 -0.61 -15.61
CA MET A 232 5.17 -2.00 -15.40
C MET A 232 5.30 -2.43 -13.95
N GLN A 233 6.32 -1.89 -13.25
CA GLN A 233 6.62 -2.30 -11.89
C GLN A 233 7.43 -1.23 -11.17
N ILE A 234 7.25 -1.16 -9.85
CA ILE A 234 8.13 -0.45 -8.92
C ILE A 234 8.61 -1.46 -7.89
N GLU A 235 9.90 -1.52 -7.69
CA GLU A 235 10.54 -2.32 -6.65
C GLU A 235 11.26 -1.39 -5.68
N GLY A 236 11.23 -1.72 -4.40
CA GLY A 236 11.99 -1.04 -3.37
C GLY A 236 12.57 -2.09 -2.45
N ASP A 237 13.89 -2.28 -2.55
CA ASP A 237 14.60 -3.20 -1.66
C ASP A 237 15.33 -2.40 -0.59
N ASN A 238 15.27 -2.89 0.66
CA ASN A 238 15.88 -2.24 1.83
C ASN A 238 15.43 -0.77 2.03
N LEU A 239 14.18 -0.48 1.71
CA LEU A 239 13.63 0.84 2.01
C LEU A 239 13.57 1.06 3.50
N MET A 240 14.08 2.17 3.97
CA MET A 240 14.00 2.59 5.37
C MET A 240 12.84 3.57 5.54
N ILE A 241 11.80 3.13 6.26
CA ILE A 241 10.62 3.95 6.54
C ILE A 241 10.67 4.40 7.99
N ARG A 242 10.63 5.71 8.21
CA ARG A 242 10.57 6.33 9.54
C ARG A 242 9.20 6.94 9.78
N ARG A 243 8.70 6.81 11.01
CA ARG A 243 7.39 7.32 11.39
C ARG A 243 7.45 8.06 12.69
N ASN A 244 6.79 9.22 12.72
CA ASN A 244 6.71 10.04 13.94
C ASN A 244 8.07 10.18 14.65
N GLY A 245 9.17 10.28 13.89
CA GLY A 245 10.52 10.39 14.44
C GLY A 245 11.09 9.13 15.11
N LYS A 246 10.39 7.96 15.01
CA LYS A 246 10.88 6.69 15.58
C LYS A 246 12.02 6.11 14.73
N LYS A 247 12.67 5.04 15.24
CA LYS A 247 13.68 4.27 14.51
C LYS A 247 13.13 3.82 13.15
N ALA A 248 13.91 3.97 12.09
CA ALA A 248 13.52 3.54 10.77
C ALA A 248 13.40 2.01 10.68
N GLU A 249 12.37 1.54 10.00
CA GLU A 249 12.10 0.12 9.75
C GLU A 249 12.50 -0.21 8.31
N THR A 250 13.17 -1.34 8.11
CA THR A 250 13.54 -1.80 6.76
C THR A 250 12.40 -2.62 6.17
N CYS A 251 12.05 -2.32 4.91
CA CYS A 251 11.03 -3.06 4.20
C CYS A 251 11.41 -3.32 2.73
N THR A 252 10.79 -4.36 2.15
CA THR A 252 10.82 -4.65 0.72
C THR A 252 9.44 -4.44 0.14
N ILE A 253 9.37 -3.73 -0.99
CA ILE A 253 8.13 -3.36 -1.66
C ILE A 253 8.16 -3.81 -3.11
N ARG A 254 7.01 -4.29 -3.60
CA ARG A 254 6.76 -4.53 -5.02
C ARG A 254 5.39 -4.04 -5.40
N ILE A 255 5.32 -3.28 -6.49
CA ILE A 255 4.08 -2.78 -7.08
C ILE A 255 4.08 -3.18 -8.55
N LYS A 256 3.09 -3.94 -8.99
CA LYS A 256 2.88 -4.30 -10.40
C LYS A 256 1.69 -3.55 -10.95
N PHE A 257 1.84 -3.03 -12.15
CA PHE A 257 0.79 -2.33 -12.89
C PHE A 257 0.35 -3.21 -14.06
N THR A 258 -0.91 -3.59 -14.08
CA THR A 258 -1.51 -4.47 -15.09
C THR A 258 -2.83 -3.93 -15.60
N ASP A 259 -3.37 -4.59 -16.60
CA ASP A 259 -4.73 -4.36 -17.11
C ASP A 259 -5.05 -2.89 -17.43
N TYR A 260 -4.07 -2.19 -18.01
CA TYR A 260 -4.24 -0.82 -18.47
C TYR A 260 -5.44 -0.68 -19.42
N ASN A 261 -6.39 0.22 -19.08
CA ASN A 261 -7.62 0.49 -19.79
C ASN A 261 -8.60 -0.71 -19.91
N LYS A 262 -8.44 -1.74 -19.04
CA LYS A 262 -9.33 -2.91 -19.02
C LYS A 262 -10.40 -2.86 -17.93
N PRO A 263 -10.08 -2.41 -16.67
CA PRO A 263 -11.09 -2.31 -15.64
C PRO A 263 -12.25 -1.40 -16.07
N GLU A 264 -13.48 -1.84 -15.77
CA GLU A 264 -14.69 -1.09 -16.07
C GLU A 264 -15.06 -0.15 -14.91
N PRO A 265 -15.80 0.97 -15.16
CA PRO A 265 -16.20 1.89 -14.11
C PRO A 265 -16.88 1.23 -12.91
N ALA A 266 -17.64 0.17 -13.12
CA ALA A 266 -18.27 -0.60 -12.05
C ALA A 266 -17.25 -1.26 -11.09
N ASP A 267 -16.00 -1.47 -11.53
CA ASP A 267 -14.96 -2.09 -10.73
C ASP A 267 -14.42 -1.19 -9.60
N TRP A 268 -14.52 0.14 -9.76
CA TRP A 268 -13.97 1.10 -8.78
C TRP A 268 -14.94 2.15 -8.28
N LYS A 269 -16.08 2.36 -8.92
CA LYS A 269 -17.09 3.32 -8.45
C LYS A 269 -17.62 2.92 -7.07
N VAL A 270 -17.82 3.92 -6.22
CA VAL A 270 -18.42 3.73 -4.90
C VAL A 270 -19.89 3.31 -5.08
N PRO A 271 -20.28 2.12 -4.61
CA PRO A 271 -21.69 1.72 -4.65
C PRO A 271 -22.57 2.67 -3.83
N GLU A 272 -23.73 3.04 -4.37
CA GLU A 272 -24.70 3.95 -3.74
C GLU A 272 -25.08 3.53 -2.32
N LYS A 273 -25.24 2.21 -2.11
CA LYS A 273 -25.51 1.63 -0.79
C LYS A 273 -24.42 1.97 0.24
N ILE A 274 -23.15 2.06 -0.19
CA ILE A 274 -22.03 2.40 0.69
C ILE A 274 -22.07 3.88 1.03
N ARG A 275 -22.33 4.77 0.06
CA ARG A 275 -22.49 6.20 0.31
C ARG A 275 -23.56 6.44 1.36
N LYS A 276 -24.76 5.88 1.17
CA LYS A 276 -25.88 6.02 2.12
C LYS A 276 -25.59 5.45 3.50
N SER A 277 -24.91 4.29 3.59
CA SER A 277 -24.59 3.69 4.90
C SER A 277 -23.51 4.43 5.68
N ALA A 278 -22.60 5.14 4.97
CA ALA A 278 -21.55 5.94 5.60
C ALA A 278 -22.01 7.37 5.97
N GLU A 279 -23.10 7.85 5.33
CA GLU A 279 -23.73 9.14 5.59
C GLU A 279 -24.79 9.06 6.70
N ALA A 280 -25.34 7.86 6.94
CA ALA A 280 -26.30 7.69 8.02
C ALA A 280 -25.58 8.02 9.36
N PRO A 281 -26.07 9.00 10.13
CA PRO A 281 -25.59 9.21 11.48
C PRO A 281 -25.76 7.88 12.21
N ALA A 282 -24.72 7.45 12.94
CA ALA A 282 -24.87 6.31 13.85
C ALA A 282 -26.11 6.62 14.70
N GLU A 283 -27.21 5.89 14.48
CA GLU A 283 -28.40 6.02 15.28
C GLU A 283 -28.01 5.83 16.74
N ASP A 284 -27.93 6.94 17.47
CA ASP A 284 -27.97 6.93 18.91
C ASP A 284 -29.37 6.41 19.30
N THR A 285 -29.49 5.09 19.37
CA THR A 285 -30.65 4.46 19.98
C THR A 285 -30.73 4.95 21.43
N LYS A 286 -31.49 6.03 21.59
CA LYS A 286 -31.87 6.62 22.88
C LYS A 286 -32.66 5.58 23.67
N THR A 287 -32.00 4.77 24.50
CA THR A 287 -32.61 4.16 25.69
C THR A 287 -31.72 3.17 26.44
N ALA A 288 -30.64 2.62 25.84
CA ALA A 288 -29.77 1.73 26.59
C ALA A 288 -28.68 2.53 27.33
N LYS A 289 -28.53 2.31 28.64
CA LYS A 289 -27.43 2.90 29.41
C LYS A 289 -26.11 2.56 28.75
N SER A 290 -25.34 3.57 28.36
CA SER A 290 -24.05 3.39 27.71
C SER A 290 -22.93 4.00 28.56
N TYR A 291 -21.81 3.32 28.63
CA TYR A 291 -20.62 3.71 29.39
C TYR A 291 -19.46 3.96 28.43
N LEU A 292 -18.89 5.16 28.47
CA LEU A 292 -17.72 5.53 27.72
C LEU A 292 -16.49 5.33 28.59
N LEU A 293 -15.60 4.41 28.21
CA LEU A 293 -14.34 4.18 28.90
C LEU A 293 -13.24 4.85 28.07
N SER A 294 -12.47 5.73 28.67
CA SER A 294 -11.48 6.56 28.00
C SER A 294 -10.13 6.50 28.70
N GLN A 295 -9.07 6.23 27.94
CA GLN A 295 -7.70 6.28 28.44
C GLN A 295 -7.33 7.68 28.97
N THR A 296 -7.89 8.73 28.36
CA THR A 296 -7.62 10.11 28.79
C THR A 296 -8.21 10.37 30.20
N GLU A 297 -9.35 9.80 30.51
CA GLU A 297 -9.95 9.91 31.85
C GLU A 297 -9.18 9.11 32.88
N LEU A 298 -8.79 7.85 32.56
CA LEU A 298 -7.94 7.05 33.45
C LEU A 298 -6.65 7.80 33.82
N LYS A 299 -5.99 8.44 32.84
CA LYS A 299 -4.77 9.21 33.11
C LYS A 299 -5.01 10.45 33.97
N LYS A 300 -6.14 11.11 33.83
CA LYS A 300 -6.48 12.27 34.68
C LYS A 300 -6.74 11.85 36.15
N GLU A 301 -7.29 10.65 36.34
CA GLU A 301 -7.62 10.10 37.64
C GLU A 301 -6.47 9.26 38.24
N GLU A 302 -5.30 9.20 37.56
CA GLU A 302 -4.14 8.38 37.93
C GLU A 302 -4.47 6.89 38.12
N ARG A 303 -5.40 6.37 37.31
CA ARG A 303 -5.89 4.99 37.37
C ARG A 303 -5.38 4.18 36.18
N ASP A 304 -5.14 2.89 36.41
CA ASP A 304 -4.67 1.96 35.38
C ASP A 304 -5.81 1.25 34.66
N CYS A 305 -6.99 1.12 35.27
CA CYS A 305 -8.11 0.37 34.71
C CYS A 305 -9.45 0.88 35.21
N TYR A 306 -10.52 0.50 34.51
CA TYR A 306 -11.88 0.54 34.96
C TYR A 306 -12.23 -0.79 35.65
N VAL A 307 -12.98 -0.74 36.75
CA VAL A 307 -13.42 -1.91 37.52
C VAL A 307 -14.93 -2.08 37.37
N VAL A 308 -15.36 -3.22 36.88
CA VAL A 308 -16.76 -3.56 36.71
C VAL A 308 -17.39 -3.75 38.10
N GLY A 309 -18.52 -3.12 38.35
CA GLY A 309 -19.19 -3.07 39.66
C GLY A 309 -18.87 -1.80 40.42
N GLU A 310 -17.76 -1.14 40.19
CA GLU A 310 -17.39 0.17 40.75
C GLU A 310 -17.66 1.30 39.75
N ASP A 311 -17.08 1.24 38.55
CA ASP A 311 -17.22 2.30 37.55
C ASP A 311 -18.49 2.14 36.70
N PHE A 312 -18.93 0.92 36.48
CA PHE A 312 -20.19 0.61 35.80
C PHE A 312 -20.67 -0.81 36.17
N PRO A 313 -21.96 -1.09 36.13
CA PRO A 313 -22.51 -2.35 36.65
C PRO A 313 -22.10 -3.55 35.80
N ALA A 314 -22.03 -4.73 36.43
CA ALA A 314 -21.90 -5.99 35.73
C ALA A 314 -23.10 -6.29 34.82
N GLY A 315 -22.90 -7.11 33.79
CA GLY A 315 -23.95 -7.52 32.88
C GLY A 315 -23.50 -7.87 31.49
N LYS A 316 -24.47 -8.00 30.59
CA LYS A 316 -24.23 -8.21 29.16
C LYS A 316 -24.16 -6.85 28.45
N TYR A 317 -23.15 -6.69 27.66
CA TYR A 317 -22.87 -5.46 26.92
C TYR A 317 -22.65 -5.74 25.45
N ILE A 318 -22.93 -4.73 24.64
CA ILE A 318 -22.56 -4.68 23.22
C ILE A 318 -21.46 -3.62 23.06
N THR A 319 -20.33 -4.01 22.49
CA THR A 319 -19.24 -3.08 22.18
C THR A 319 -19.69 -2.07 21.11
N GLY A 320 -19.58 -0.78 21.44
CA GLY A 320 -19.99 0.32 20.57
C GLY A 320 -18.85 0.88 19.72
N LYS A 321 -19.00 2.14 19.29
CA LYS A 321 -17.96 2.85 18.54
C LYS A 321 -16.72 3.07 19.43
N ARG A 322 -15.53 2.92 18.84
CA ARG A 322 -14.26 3.28 19.48
C ARG A 322 -13.61 4.48 18.81
N THR A 323 -12.73 5.16 19.53
CA THR A 323 -11.82 6.18 19.02
C THR A 323 -10.41 5.88 19.48
N GLY A 324 -9.40 6.44 18.81
CA GLY A 324 -8.00 6.23 19.17
C GLY A 324 -7.46 4.85 18.78
N GLU A 325 -6.22 4.60 19.18
CA GLU A 325 -5.44 3.41 18.86
C GLU A 325 -4.88 2.78 20.12
N GLY A 326 -4.80 1.44 20.17
CA GLY A 326 -4.24 0.74 21.32
C GLY A 326 -4.79 -0.65 21.52
N ILE A 327 -4.72 -1.11 22.77
CA ILE A 327 -5.21 -2.42 23.18
C ILE A 327 -6.22 -2.23 24.31
N ILE A 328 -7.36 -2.91 24.18
CA ILE A 328 -8.37 -3.04 25.23
C ILE A 328 -8.26 -4.45 25.79
N THR A 329 -7.86 -4.59 27.05
CA THR A 329 -7.74 -5.88 27.70
C THR A 329 -8.73 -5.97 28.85
N CYS A 330 -9.53 -7.01 28.89
CA CYS A 330 -10.39 -7.33 30.04
C CYS A 330 -9.82 -8.52 30.79
N LEU A 331 -9.51 -8.32 32.07
CA LEU A 331 -9.05 -9.36 32.99
C LEU A 331 -10.19 -9.79 33.90
N ARG A 332 -10.36 -11.10 34.05
CA ARG A 332 -11.32 -11.66 35.00
C ARG A 332 -10.87 -11.41 36.45
N HIS A 333 -11.80 -11.08 37.31
CA HIS A 333 -11.51 -10.88 38.72
C HIS A 333 -11.05 -12.17 39.42
N SER A 334 -11.64 -13.32 39.07
CA SER A 334 -11.43 -14.60 39.75
C SER A 334 -10.03 -15.18 39.62
N ASP A 335 -9.37 -15.02 38.47
CA ASP A 335 -8.09 -15.68 38.17
C ASP A 335 -7.09 -14.78 37.42
N ALA A 336 -7.42 -13.50 37.25
CA ALA A 336 -6.67 -12.50 36.51
C ALA A 336 -6.31 -12.94 35.07
N LYS A 337 -7.03 -13.93 34.51
CA LYS A 337 -6.86 -14.33 33.11
C LYS A 337 -7.58 -13.38 32.18
N VAL A 338 -7.07 -13.25 30.97
CA VAL A 338 -7.67 -12.45 29.92
C VAL A 338 -9.02 -13.05 29.52
N ARG A 339 -10.10 -12.30 29.70
CA ARG A 339 -11.45 -12.64 29.23
C ARG A 339 -11.57 -12.35 27.73
N PHE A 340 -11.09 -11.17 27.29
CA PHE A 340 -10.93 -10.80 25.91
C PHE A 340 -9.85 -9.73 25.76
N GLU A 341 -9.28 -9.67 24.55
CA GLU A 341 -8.34 -8.64 24.15
C GLU A 341 -8.68 -8.15 22.76
N TYR A 342 -8.75 -6.84 22.59
CA TYR A 342 -9.01 -6.20 21.32
C TYR A 342 -7.84 -5.28 20.95
N HIS A 343 -7.21 -5.59 19.84
CA HIS A 343 -6.26 -4.71 19.20
C HIS A 343 -6.99 -3.68 18.35
N CYS A 344 -6.80 -2.41 18.67
CA CYS A 344 -7.55 -1.29 18.13
C CYS A 344 -6.66 -0.42 17.26
N GLY A 345 -6.14 -0.95 16.16
CA GLY A 345 -5.32 -0.16 15.26
C GLY A 345 -3.97 0.27 15.85
N TYR A 346 -3.39 -0.50 16.78
CA TYR A 346 -2.11 -0.18 17.42
C TYR A 346 -0.93 -0.46 16.48
N GLY A 347 -0.12 0.58 16.23
CA GLY A 347 1.10 0.49 15.41
C GLY A 347 0.84 0.47 13.90
N TYR A 348 1.92 0.44 13.15
CA TYR A 348 1.98 0.58 11.70
C TYR A 348 1.26 -0.51 10.91
N TYR A 349 1.39 -1.74 11.37
CA TYR A 349 0.80 -2.93 10.76
C TYR A 349 -0.40 -3.43 11.54
N ALA A 350 -1.02 -2.54 12.27
CA ALA A 350 -1.97 -2.84 13.31
C ALA A 350 -3.04 -3.81 12.87
N VAL A 351 -3.04 -4.86 13.62
CA VAL A 351 -4.10 -5.84 13.71
C VAL A 351 -5.30 -5.15 14.38
N ASP A 352 -6.29 -4.76 13.59
CA ASP A 352 -7.55 -4.31 14.16
C ASP A 352 -8.51 -5.50 14.23
N ASN A 353 -8.56 -6.17 15.35
CA ASN A 353 -9.51 -7.26 15.60
C ASN A 353 -10.75 -6.77 16.36
N TYR A 354 -10.80 -5.47 16.70
CA TYR A 354 -11.97 -4.88 17.33
C TYR A 354 -13.16 -4.88 16.36
N LYS A 355 -14.31 -5.35 16.87
CA LYS A 355 -15.59 -5.29 16.16
C LYS A 355 -16.60 -4.61 17.03
N SER A 356 -17.21 -3.51 16.57
CA SER A 356 -18.40 -2.96 17.21
C SER A 356 -19.57 -3.95 17.03
N GLY A 357 -20.51 -3.93 17.94
CA GLY A 357 -21.65 -4.86 17.94
C GLY A 357 -21.35 -6.23 18.55
N ARG A 358 -20.16 -6.48 19.07
CA ARG A 358 -19.82 -7.74 19.74
C ARG A 358 -20.39 -7.79 21.14
N GLU A 359 -21.06 -8.89 21.46
CA GLU A 359 -21.54 -9.14 22.83
C GLU A 359 -20.37 -9.57 23.73
N VAL A 360 -20.34 -8.98 24.93
CA VAL A 360 -19.41 -9.33 26.01
C VAL A 360 -20.18 -9.43 27.31
N THR A 361 -19.84 -10.41 28.13
CA THR A 361 -20.36 -10.53 29.48
C THR A 361 -19.28 -10.08 30.47
N LEU A 362 -19.60 -9.12 31.31
CA LEU A 362 -18.70 -8.55 32.31
C LEU A 362 -19.26 -8.85 33.71
N GLU A 363 -18.39 -9.30 34.60
CA GLU A 363 -18.69 -9.68 35.97
C GLU A 363 -18.09 -8.67 36.93
N ASN A 364 -18.67 -8.56 38.13
CA ASN A 364 -18.14 -7.67 39.16
C ASN A 364 -16.67 -7.97 39.46
N GLY A 365 -15.86 -6.93 39.53
CA GLY A 365 -14.42 -7.00 39.75
C GLY A 365 -13.59 -7.27 38.49
N ASP A 366 -14.21 -7.53 37.31
CA ASP A 366 -13.47 -7.56 36.04
C ASP A 366 -12.79 -6.21 35.81
N ARG A 367 -11.54 -6.23 35.31
CA ARG A 367 -10.73 -5.04 35.08
C ARG A 367 -10.56 -4.79 33.59
N ILE A 368 -10.94 -3.59 33.15
CA ILE A 368 -10.77 -3.19 31.73
C ILE A 368 -9.66 -2.16 31.64
N MET A 369 -8.60 -2.54 30.97
CA MET A 369 -7.41 -1.72 30.75
C MET A 369 -7.43 -1.17 29.33
N LEU A 370 -7.03 0.10 29.19
CA LEU A 370 -6.91 0.78 27.91
C LEU A 370 -5.47 1.27 27.75
N SER A 371 -4.69 0.63 26.87
CA SER A 371 -3.32 1.04 26.58
C SER A 371 -3.22 1.55 25.14
N GLY A 372 -2.55 2.70 24.93
CA GLY A 372 -2.39 3.27 23.58
C GLY A 372 -2.47 4.80 23.53
N LYS A 373 -2.95 5.35 22.41
CA LYS A 373 -3.11 6.81 22.20
C LYS A 373 -4.58 7.20 22.09
N LYS A 374 -5.09 8.01 23.05
CA LYS A 374 -6.46 8.55 23.03
C LYS A 374 -7.53 7.47 22.81
N LEU A 375 -7.26 6.24 23.29
CA LEU A 375 -8.15 5.12 23.13
C LEU A 375 -9.39 5.33 23.99
N ALA A 376 -10.56 5.21 23.39
CA ALA A 376 -11.83 5.19 24.10
C ALA A 376 -12.78 4.20 23.43
N ILE A 377 -13.62 3.55 24.24
CA ILE A 377 -14.60 2.55 23.81
C ILE A 377 -15.91 2.80 24.51
N ARG A 378 -17.02 2.58 23.81
CA ARG A 378 -18.36 2.64 24.41
C ARG A 378 -18.89 1.21 24.57
N PHE A 379 -19.40 0.92 25.77
CA PHE A 379 -20.17 -0.29 26.08
C PHE A 379 -21.65 0.11 26.25
N ARG A 380 -22.55 -0.56 25.54
CA ARG A 380 -24.00 -0.40 25.70
C ARG A 380 -24.53 -1.61 26.42
N LYS A 381 -25.24 -1.37 27.54
CA LYS A 381 -25.89 -2.45 28.28
C LYS A 381 -27.01 -3.04 27.43
N LYS A 382 -27.05 -4.37 27.36
CA LYS A 382 -28.06 -5.12 26.60
C LYS A 382 -29.34 -5.23 27.41
#